data_eb3af0b04f9fd96f544a4fecf92cdc0a
#
_entry.id   eb3af0b04f9fd96f544a4fecf92cdc0a
#
_cell.length_a   1.000
_cell.length_b   1.000
_cell.length_c   1.000
_cell.angle_alpha   90.00
_cell.angle_beta   90.00
_cell.angle_gamma   90.00
#
_symmetry.space_group_name_H-M   'P 1'
#
loop_
_entity.id
_entity.type
_entity.pdbx_description
1 polymer ?
#
loop_
_entity_poly.entity_id
_entity_poly.type
_entity_poly.pdbx_seq_one_letter_code
_entity_poly.pdbx_strand_id
1 'polypeptide(L)'
;MDEVREIKCEVEAFDKLTHDTRLIRLTVSDGPPLVFKAGQYAKVVYPNDIEKYYSIASLPGDNGIEFHIRRSGDGESSSHYVLDQLSIGDPVMVTAPMGSSYFRDEHTGPILCVAGGSGMAPIRSIAETAIAKDGGREVHLYFGVRDERDIYFEERFSELARSHANFHFTPVLSEPLGETARRTGFVHEALAADLSDFGGWKVYLCGPPIMVE
;
A
#
# COMPACT_ATOMS: atom_id res chain seq x y z
N MET A 1 13.78 18.10 -0.56
CA MET A 1 12.88 17.21 -1.35
C MET A 1 13.81 16.26 -2.09
N ASP A 2 13.53 14.98 -2.01
CA ASP A 2 14.32 14.01 -2.76
C ASP A 2 14.14 14.30 -4.25
N GLU A 3 15.22 14.23 -5.02
CA GLU A 3 15.20 14.63 -6.43
C GLU A 3 14.45 13.56 -7.24
N VAL A 4 13.44 13.98 -7.99
CA VAL A 4 12.71 13.11 -8.93
C VAL A 4 13.64 12.73 -10.08
N ARG A 5 13.83 11.43 -10.31
CA ARG A 5 14.70 10.94 -11.37
C ARG A 5 14.09 9.76 -12.12
N GLU A 6 14.56 9.54 -13.32
CA GLU A 6 14.28 8.31 -14.07
C GLU A 6 15.24 7.21 -13.66
N ILE A 7 14.73 6.01 -13.45
CA ILE A 7 15.45 4.86 -12.95
C ILE A 7 15.13 3.67 -13.85
N LYS A 8 16.15 3.05 -14.40
CA LYS A 8 16.01 1.80 -15.15
C LYS A 8 15.85 0.66 -14.17
N CYS A 9 14.76 -0.08 -14.31
CA CYS A 9 14.45 -1.24 -13.50
C CYS A 9 14.16 -2.45 -14.36
N GLU A 10 14.19 -3.61 -13.74
CA GLU A 10 13.73 -4.88 -14.31
C GLU A 10 12.72 -5.51 -13.37
N VAL A 11 11.78 -6.26 -13.93
CA VAL A 11 10.84 -7.05 -13.14
C VAL A 11 11.58 -8.19 -12.46
N GLU A 12 11.60 -8.20 -11.14
CA GLU A 12 12.26 -9.22 -10.32
C GLU A 12 11.30 -10.36 -9.96
N ALA A 13 10.07 -10.00 -9.55
CA ALA A 13 9.10 -10.98 -9.06
C ALA A 13 7.65 -10.51 -9.21
N PHE A 14 6.75 -11.51 -9.22
CA PHE A 14 5.32 -11.35 -9.10
C PHE A 14 4.81 -12.25 -7.99
N ASP A 15 4.15 -11.67 -6.99
CA ASP A 15 3.48 -12.40 -5.94
C ASP A 15 1.97 -12.19 -6.01
N LYS A 16 1.20 -13.27 -5.88
CA LYS A 16 -0.25 -13.19 -5.83
C LYS A 16 -0.67 -12.72 -4.43
N LEU A 17 -1.30 -11.55 -4.33
CA LEU A 17 -1.85 -11.03 -3.08
C LEU A 17 -3.29 -11.48 -2.86
N THR A 18 -4.14 -11.34 -3.90
CA THR A 18 -5.54 -11.78 -3.86
C THR A 18 -5.92 -12.45 -5.20
N HIS A 19 -7.20 -12.74 -5.40
CA HIS A 19 -7.70 -13.28 -6.68
C HIS A 19 -7.53 -12.29 -7.85
N ASP A 20 -7.49 -10.98 -7.60
CA ASP A 20 -7.41 -9.91 -8.60
C ASP A 20 -6.24 -8.92 -8.39
N THR A 21 -5.42 -9.12 -7.37
CA THR A 21 -4.31 -8.22 -7.02
C THR A 21 -2.98 -8.97 -6.95
N ARG A 22 -1.94 -8.40 -7.56
CA ARG A 22 -0.56 -8.88 -7.48
C ARG A 22 0.37 -7.81 -6.92
N LEU A 23 1.38 -8.27 -6.22
CA LEU A 23 2.58 -7.49 -5.93
C LEU A 23 3.55 -7.67 -7.09
N ILE A 24 4.10 -6.57 -7.59
CA ILE A 24 5.20 -6.57 -8.53
C ILE A 24 6.40 -5.95 -7.83
N ARG A 25 7.53 -6.68 -7.85
CA ARG A 25 8.81 -6.18 -7.38
C ARG A 25 9.71 -5.86 -8.56
N LEU A 26 10.28 -4.67 -8.53
CA LEU A 26 11.27 -4.21 -9.50
C LEU A 26 12.63 -4.07 -8.80
N THR A 27 13.68 -4.53 -9.46
CA THR A 27 15.06 -4.24 -9.07
C THR A 27 15.62 -3.10 -9.90
N VAL A 28 16.48 -2.26 -9.30
CA VAL A 28 17.16 -1.18 -10.00
C VAL A 28 18.31 -1.79 -10.83
N SER A 29 18.26 -1.65 -12.16
CA SER A 29 19.24 -2.23 -13.07
C SER A 29 20.49 -1.35 -13.25
N ASP A 30 20.36 -0.03 -13.01
CA ASP A 30 21.47 0.92 -13.21
C ASP A 30 21.35 2.09 -12.22
N GLY A 31 22.44 2.37 -11.54
CA GLY A 31 22.55 3.47 -10.59
C GLY A 31 22.22 3.11 -9.13
N PRO A 32 22.14 4.12 -8.24
CA PRO A 32 21.90 3.91 -6.83
C PRO A 32 20.44 3.50 -6.57
N PRO A 33 20.15 2.83 -5.44
CA PRO A 33 18.78 2.53 -5.00
C PRO A 33 17.90 3.79 -4.96
N LEU A 34 16.58 3.58 -5.10
CA LEU A 34 15.62 4.67 -4.95
C LEU A 34 15.57 5.14 -3.48
N VAL A 35 15.74 6.44 -3.29
CA VAL A 35 15.49 7.10 -2.01
C VAL A 35 14.11 7.77 -2.09
N PHE A 36 13.24 7.44 -1.15
CA PHE A 36 11.87 7.95 -1.10
C PHE A 36 11.34 8.00 0.33
N LYS A 37 10.20 8.64 0.54
CA LYS A 37 9.46 8.62 1.81
C LYS A 37 8.25 7.73 1.69
N ALA A 38 7.98 6.93 2.73
CA ALA A 38 6.81 6.05 2.80
C ALA A 38 5.52 6.82 2.48
N GLY A 39 4.72 6.33 1.53
CA GLY A 39 3.51 6.99 1.03
C GLY A 39 3.65 7.69 -0.32
N GLN A 40 4.87 7.91 -0.80
CA GLN A 40 5.11 8.47 -2.14
C GLN A 40 4.75 7.47 -3.25
N TYR A 41 4.63 7.97 -4.48
CA TYR A 41 4.31 7.19 -5.66
C TYR A 41 5.35 7.36 -6.77
N ALA A 42 5.24 6.54 -7.77
CA ALA A 42 6.08 6.57 -8.98
C ALA A 42 5.22 6.57 -10.23
N LYS A 43 5.77 7.14 -11.30
CA LYS A 43 5.33 6.89 -12.67
C LYS A 43 6.11 5.69 -13.19
N VAL A 44 5.41 4.73 -13.79
CA VAL A 44 5.97 3.50 -14.36
C VAL A 44 5.62 3.45 -15.83
N VAL A 45 6.64 3.29 -16.68
CA VAL A 45 6.50 3.12 -18.14
C VAL A 45 6.97 1.71 -18.49
N TYR A 46 6.08 0.94 -19.09
CA TYR A 46 6.30 -0.43 -19.52
C TYR A 46 6.79 -0.52 -20.97
N PRO A 47 7.32 -1.66 -21.43
CA PRO A 47 7.88 -1.83 -22.78
C PRO A 47 6.95 -1.48 -23.96
N ASN A 48 5.66 -1.48 -23.74
CA ASN A 48 4.65 -1.10 -24.74
C ASN A 48 4.18 0.37 -24.65
N ASP A 49 4.99 1.23 -24.01
CA ASP A 49 4.71 2.65 -23.77
C ASP A 49 3.47 2.92 -22.92
N ILE A 50 2.94 1.92 -22.24
CA ILE A 50 1.89 2.13 -21.23
C ILE A 50 2.50 2.82 -20.01
N GLU A 51 1.96 3.99 -19.69
CA GLU A 51 2.35 4.81 -18.54
C GLU A 51 1.30 4.72 -17.44
N LYS A 52 1.73 4.44 -16.20
CA LYS A 52 0.87 4.38 -15.01
C LYS A 52 1.55 4.95 -13.78
N TYR A 53 0.70 5.38 -12.85
CA TYR A 53 1.11 5.89 -11.55
C TYR A 53 0.72 4.90 -10.47
N TYR A 54 1.68 4.49 -9.65
CA TYR A 54 1.46 3.56 -8.54
C TYR A 54 2.12 4.07 -7.28
N SER A 55 1.42 3.94 -6.16
CA SER A 55 2.01 4.16 -4.85
C SER A 55 3.06 3.09 -4.56
N ILE A 56 4.21 3.52 -4.02
CA ILE A 56 5.30 2.62 -3.62
C ILE A 56 4.87 1.87 -2.36
N ALA A 57 4.88 0.54 -2.45
CA ALA A 57 4.46 -0.36 -1.38
C ALA A 57 5.62 -0.88 -0.52
N SER A 58 6.86 -0.88 -1.06
CA SER A 58 8.07 -1.20 -0.30
C SER A 58 8.36 -0.15 0.78
N LEU A 59 9.24 -0.51 1.73
CA LEU A 59 9.69 0.43 2.75
C LEU A 59 10.88 1.25 2.22
N PRO A 60 11.05 2.49 2.70
CA PRO A 60 12.29 3.24 2.46
C PRO A 60 13.51 2.45 2.95
N GLY A 61 14.46 2.23 2.05
CA GLY A 61 15.67 1.46 2.34
C GLY A 61 15.63 -0.01 1.92
N ASP A 62 14.48 -0.51 1.46
CA ASP A 62 14.41 -1.85 0.87
C ASP A 62 15.21 -1.95 -0.44
N ASN A 63 15.72 -3.15 -0.71
CA ASN A 63 16.29 -3.48 -2.01
C ASN A 63 15.16 -3.80 -3.00
N GLY A 64 14.75 -2.82 -3.77
CA GLY A 64 13.69 -2.97 -4.77
C GLY A 64 12.51 -2.06 -4.53
N ILE A 65 11.68 -1.94 -5.55
CA ILE A 65 10.49 -1.10 -5.57
C ILE A 65 9.29 -2.02 -5.74
N GLU A 66 8.36 -1.99 -4.78
CA GLU A 66 7.15 -2.82 -4.83
C GLU A 66 5.92 -1.99 -5.16
N PHE A 67 5.04 -2.57 -5.97
CA PHE A 67 3.72 -2.01 -6.31
C PHE A 67 2.63 -3.06 -6.14
N HIS A 68 1.46 -2.65 -5.65
CA HIS A 68 0.27 -3.48 -5.66
C HIS A 68 -0.59 -3.12 -6.86
N ILE A 69 -0.79 -4.06 -7.77
CA ILE A 69 -1.54 -3.83 -8.99
C ILE A 69 -2.79 -4.69 -8.98
N ARG A 70 -3.94 -4.02 -8.97
CA ARG A 70 -5.25 -4.66 -9.03
C ARG A 70 -5.75 -4.67 -10.46
N ARG A 71 -6.31 -5.80 -10.87
CA ARG A 71 -7.03 -5.91 -12.15
C ARG A 71 -8.25 -5.00 -12.14
N SER A 72 -8.34 -4.10 -13.11
CA SER A 72 -9.44 -3.13 -13.21
C SER A 72 -10.28 -3.40 -14.46
N GLY A 73 -11.60 -3.52 -14.25
CA GLY A 73 -12.60 -3.59 -15.33
C GLY A 73 -12.57 -4.86 -16.18
N ASP A 74 -13.56 -4.97 -17.03
CA ASP A 74 -13.64 -5.95 -18.10
C ASP A 74 -13.09 -5.29 -19.38
N GLY A 75 -12.09 -5.91 -20.01
CA GLY A 75 -11.51 -5.43 -21.28
C GLY A 75 -10.01 -5.12 -21.20
N GLU A 76 -9.47 -4.58 -22.28
CA GLU A 76 -8.05 -4.21 -22.39
C GLU A 76 -7.73 -2.97 -21.55
N SER A 77 -7.44 -3.18 -20.28
CA SER A 77 -6.88 -2.14 -19.42
C SER A 77 -5.38 -2.32 -19.28
N SER A 78 -4.67 -1.28 -18.91
CA SER A 78 -3.23 -1.35 -18.62
C SER A 78 -2.88 -2.33 -17.52
N SER A 79 -3.81 -2.60 -16.56
CA SER A 79 -3.61 -3.61 -15.54
C SER A 79 -3.58 -5.03 -16.15
N HIS A 80 -4.32 -5.30 -17.24
CA HIS A 80 -4.25 -6.59 -17.94
C HIS A 80 -2.87 -6.81 -18.57
N TYR A 81 -2.29 -5.79 -19.24
CA TYR A 81 -0.94 -5.92 -19.76
C TYR A 81 0.04 -6.31 -18.67
N VAL A 82 0.03 -5.58 -17.56
CA VAL A 82 0.96 -5.80 -16.44
C VAL A 82 0.77 -7.18 -15.80
N LEU A 83 -0.49 -7.63 -15.68
CA LEU A 83 -0.80 -8.88 -14.99
C LEU A 83 -0.71 -10.13 -15.86
N ASP A 84 -0.83 -9.98 -17.19
CA ASP A 84 -0.95 -11.12 -18.11
C ASP A 84 0.19 -11.22 -19.13
N GLN A 85 0.91 -10.12 -19.41
CA GLN A 85 1.91 -10.07 -20.48
C GLN A 85 3.31 -9.72 -19.98
N LEU A 86 3.42 -8.92 -18.91
CA LEU A 86 4.71 -8.55 -18.35
C LEU A 86 5.37 -9.77 -17.70
N SER A 87 6.66 -9.95 -17.94
CA SER A 87 7.44 -11.11 -17.50
C SER A 87 8.61 -10.71 -16.61
N ILE A 88 9.13 -11.65 -15.82
CA ILE A 88 10.36 -11.47 -15.06
C ILE A 88 11.51 -11.19 -16.05
N GLY A 89 12.33 -10.18 -15.75
CA GLY A 89 13.42 -9.69 -16.60
C GLY A 89 13.01 -8.60 -17.59
N ASP A 90 11.72 -8.31 -17.74
CA ASP A 90 11.28 -7.21 -18.61
C ASP A 90 11.79 -5.85 -18.09
N PRO A 91 12.32 -4.99 -18.98
CA PRO A 91 12.75 -3.66 -18.59
C PRO A 91 11.56 -2.74 -18.30
N VAL A 92 11.68 -1.94 -17.24
CA VAL A 92 10.67 -0.98 -16.83
C VAL A 92 11.35 0.34 -16.47
N MET A 93 10.80 1.46 -16.94
CA MET A 93 11.27 2.78 -16.54
C MET A 93 10.42 3.32 -15.40
N VAL A 94 11.06 3.73 -14.31
CA VAL A 94 10.42 4.30 -13.13
C VAL A 94 10.85 5.74 -12.95
N THR A 95 9.91 6.67 -12.86
CA THR A 95 10.18 8.06 -12.46
C THR A 95 9.69 8.26 -11.04
N ALA A 96 10.59 8.50 -10.10
CA ALA A 96 10.31 8.58 -8.67
C ALA A 96 11.38 9.43 -7.93
N PRO A 97 11.13 9.83 -6.66
CA PRO A 97 9.87 9.75 -5.93
C PRO A 97 8.94 10.91 -6.26
N MET A 98 7.63 10.69 -6.23
CA MET A 98 6.62 11.70 -6.50
C MET A 98 5.59 11.79 -5.36
N GLY A 99 4.92 12.93 -5.24
CA GLY A 99 3.85 13.14 -4.27
C GLY A 99 4.29 13.77 -2.95
N SER A 100 3.32 14.44 -2.32
CA SER A 100 3.49 15.15 -1.04
C SER A 100 2.77 14.48 0.15
N SER A 101 2.00 13.41 -0.12
CA SER A 101 1.34 12.61 0.91
C SER A 101 2.27 11.48 1.36
N TYR A 102 3.10 11.76 2.36
CA TYR A 102 4.09 10.83 2.89
C TYR A 102 4.15 10.89 4.41
N PHE A 103 4.74 9.86 5.02
CA PHE A 103 4.96 9.77 6.45
C PHE A 103 5.68 10.99 7.01
N ARG A 104 5.11 11.59 8.05
CA ARG A 104 5.63 12.78 8.73
C ARG A 104 6.40 12.38 9.98
N ASP A 105 7.71 12.32 9.87
CA ASP A 105 8.61 11.94 10.98
C ASP A 105 8.49 12.88 12.19
N GLU A 106 8.21 14.15 11.92
CA GLU A 106 8.08 15.20 12.94
C GLU A 106 6.82 15.08 13.80
N HIS A 107 5.83 14.27 13.35
CA HIS A 107 4.62 14.03 14.14
C HIS A 107 4.90 13.02 15.24
N THR A 108 4.65 13.37 16.50
CA THR A 108 4.92 12.53 17.67
C THR A 108 3.66 11.88 18.29
N GLY A 109 2.48 12.30 17.85
CA GLY A 109 1.20 11.75 18.30
C GLY A 109 0.85 10.41 17.62
N PRO A 110 -0.32 9.86 17.93
CA PRO A 110 -0.80 8.61 17.35
C PRO A 110 -1.05 8.74 15.84
N ILE A 111 -0.99 7.60 15.16
CA ILE A 111 -1.15 7.50 13.71
C ILE A 111 -2.33 6.60 13.38
N LEU A 112 -3.21 7.10 12.53
CA LEU A 112 -4.29 6.35 11.93
C LEU A 112 -4.00 6.10 10.46
N CYS A 113 -3.91 4.84 10.08
CA CYS A 113 -3.73 4.35 8.72
C CYS A 113 -5.03 3.69 8.26
N VAL A 114 -5.60 4.15 7.15
CA VAL A 114 -6.84 3.59 6.60
C VAL A 114 -6.63 3.21 5.15
N ALA A 115 -6.76 1.94 4.84
CA ALA A 115 -6.57 1.39 3.52
C ALA A 115 -7.87 0.82 2.95
N GLY A 116 -8.12 1.04 1.65
CA GLY A 116 -9.18 0.38 0.90
C GLY A 116 -8.62 -0.34 -0.33
N GLY A 117 -8.78 -1.67 -0.41
CA GLY A 117 -8.27 -2.47 -1.53
C GLY A 117 -6.78 -2.24 -1.80
N SER A 118 -6.40 -1.87 -3.04
CA SER A 118 -4.99 -1.60 -3.41
C SER A 118 -4.40 -0.34 -2.75
N GLY A 119 -5.22 0.49 -2.09
CA GLY A 119 -4.74 1.58 -1.23
C GLY A 119 -3.87 1.09 -0.06
N MET A 120 -3.86 -0.21 0.22
CA MET A 120 -2.92 -0.82 1.15
C MET A 120 -1.45 -0.61 0.76
N ALA A 121 -1.12 -0.37 -0.50
CA ALA A 121 0.26 -0.16 -0.94
C ALA A 121 0.97 0.98 -0.18
N PRO A 122 0.54 2.25 -0.28
CA PRO A 122 1.18 3.34 0.47
C PRO A 122 0.94 3.23 1.97
N ILE A 123 -0.20 2.70 2.38
CA ILE A 123 -0.57 2.58 3.80
C ILE A 123 0.32 1.55 4.52
N ARG A 124 0.64 0.42 3.89
CA ARG A 124 1.62 -0.54 4.40
C ARG A 124 2.98 0.13 4.60
N SER A 125 3.48 0.81 3.57
CA SER A 125 4.77 1.50 3.63
C SER A 125 4.82 2.50 4.80
N ILE A 126 3.74 3.28 5.01
CA ILE A 126 3.64 4.24 6.11
C ILE A 126 3.57 3.54 7.48
N ALA A 127 2.67 2.58 7.66
CA ALA A 127 2.43 1.92 8.94
C ALA A 127 3.68 1.17 9.43
N GLU A 128 4.31 0.38 8.57
CA GLU A 128 5.52 -0.36 8.91
C GLU A 128 6.72 0.58 9.15
N THR A 129 6.85 1.67 8.38
CA THR A 129 7.87 2.70 8.64
C THR A 129 7.65 3.38 9.99
N ALA A 130 6.40 3.67 10.35
CA ALA A 130 6.06 4.28 11.63
C ALA A 130 6.48 3.38 12.81
N ILE A 131 6.17 2.09 12.74
CA ILE A 131 6.54 1.10 13.76
C ILE A 131 8.06 0.91 13.84
N ALA A 132 8.75 0.85 12.70
CA ALA A 132 10.21 0.68 12.67
C ALA A 132 10.97 1.87 13.25
N LYS A 133 10.45 3.09 13.11
CA LYS A 133 11.11 4.31 13.58
C LYS A 133 10.83 4.66 15.03
N ASP A 134 9.67 4.33 15.54
CA ASP A 134 9.25 4.69 16.90
C ASP A 134 8.31 3.63 17.48
N GLY A 135 8.91 2.67 18.17
CA GLY A 135 8.20 1.55 18.77
C GLY A 135 7.21 1.93 19.90
N GLY A 136 7.16 3.18 20.35
CA GLY A 136 6.23 3.65 21.39
C GLY A 136 5.00 4.37 20.85
N ARG A 137 4.98 4.74 19.58
CA ARG A 137 3.88 5.49 18.96
C ARG A 137 2.71 4.57 18.65
N GLU A 138 1.50 4.95 19.06
CA GLU A 138 0.27 4.25 18.69
C GLU A 138 0.05 4.30 17.17
N VAL A 139 -0.14 3.15 16.55
CA VAL A 139 -0.43 3.01 15.12
C VAL A 139 -1.63 2.11 14.92
N HIS A 140 -2.72 2.65 14.43
CA HIS A 140 -3.93 1.91 14.08
C HIS A 140 -4.03 1.75 12.57
N LEU A 141 -4.12 0.52 12.09
CA LEU A 141 -4.31 0.18 10.68
C LEU A 141 -5.69 -0.47 10.48
N TYR A 142 -6.58 0.26 9.81
CA TYR A 142 -7.86 -0.26 9.36
C TYR A 142 -7.78 -0.62 7.88
N PHE A 143 -8.25 -1.82 7.54
CA PHE A 143 -8.23 -2.32 6.17
C PHE A 143 -9.63 -2.68 5.70
N GLY A 144 -10.25 -1.78 4.92
CA GLY A 144 -11.55 -2.00 4.29
C GLY A 144 -11.42 -2.78 3.00
N VAL A 145 -12.08 -3.93 2.92
CA VAL A 145 -12.21 -4.76 1.71
C VAL A 145 -13.63 -5.28 1.59
N ARG A 146 -14.00 -5.86 0.43
CA ARG A 146 -15.35 -6.37 0.24
C ARG A 146 -15.58 -7.66 0.99
N ASP A 147 -14.66 -8.62 0.82
CA ASP A 147 -14.81 -9.97 1.30
C ASP A 147 -13.48 -10.53 1.83
N GLU A 148 -13.51 -11.66 2.52
CA GLU A 148 -12.34 -12.30 3.13
C GLU A 148 -11.23 -12.63 2.12
N ARG A 149 -11.60 -13.04 0.90
CA ARG A 149 -10.64 -13.32 -0.19
C ARG A 149 -9.87 -12.08 -0.69
N ASP A 150 -10.32 -10.89 -0.31
CA ASP A 150 -9.68 -9.62 -0.66
C ASP A 150 -8.67 -9.16 0.41
N ILE A 151 -8.63 -9.83 1.58
CA ILE A 151 -7.65 -9.53 2.63
C ILE A 151 -6.29 -10.09 2.22
N TYR A 152 -5.25 -9.27 2.32
CA TYR A 152 -3.87 -9.70 2.13
C TYR A 152 -2.95 -9.04 3.17
N PHE A 153 -1.77 -9.63 3.39
CA PHE A 153 -0.83 -9.30 4.47
C PHE A 153 -1.41 -9.49 5.89
N GLU A 154 -2.50 -10.21 6.04
CA GLU A 154 -3.13 -10.41 7.34
C GLU A 154 -2.19 -11.07 8.36
N GLU A 155 -1.50 -12.13 7.94
CA GLU A 155 -0.55 -12.84 8.82
C GLU A 155 0.57 -11.89 9.27
N ARG A 156 1.13 -11.11 8.35
CA ARG A 156 2.17 -10.11 8.62
C ARG A 156 1.71 -9.06 9.63
N PHE A 157 0.54 -8.47 9.43
CA PHE A 157 0.03 -7.45 10.35
C PHE A 157 -0.41 -8.03 11.69
N SER A 158 -0.92 -9.26 11.70
CA SER A 158 -1.23 -9.98 12.94
C SER A 158 0.04 -10.30 13.75
N GLU A 159 1.13 -10.61 13.08
CA GLU A 159 2.42 -10.81 13.72
C GLU A 159 3.01 -9.51 14.27
N LEU A 160 2.91 -8.43 13.48
CA LEU A 160 3.27 -7.08 13.94
C LEU A 160 2.47 -6.68 15.19
N ALA A 161 1.16 -6.90 15.22
CA ALA A 161 0.32 -6.61 16.37
C ALA A 161 0.66 -7.47 17.62
N ARG A 162 1.13 -8.70 17.42
CA ARG A 162 1.60 -9.54 18.53
C ARG A 162 2.97 -9.10 19.08
N SER A 163 3.83 -8.57 18.23
CA SER A 163 5.20 -8.15 18.59
C SER A 163 5.30 -6.69 19.05
N HIS A 164 4.31 -5.85 18.73
CA HIS A 164 4.27 -4.42 19.05
C HIS A 164 2.92 -4.08 19.68
N ALA A 165 2.89 -3.91 21.00
CA ALA A 165 1.66 -3.63 21.75
C ALA A 165 0.95 -2.32 21.34
N ASN A 166 1.67 -1.43 20.68
CA ASN A 166 1.22 -0.14 20.15
C ASN A 166 0.78 -0.21 18.69
N PHE A 167 0.73 -1.39 18.06
CA PHE A 167 0.22 -1.59 16.70
C PHE A 167 -1.08 -2.38 16.72
N HIS A 168 -2.12 -1.83 16.09
CA HIS A 168 -3.45 -2.41 16.02
C HIS A 168 -3.88 -2.59 14.57
N PHE A 169 -4.28 -3.82 14.21
CA PHE A 169 -4.76 -4.15 12.87
C PHE A 169 -6.22 -4.59 12.89
N THR A 170 -7.05 -3.90 12.13
CA THR A 170 -8.49 -4.14 12.06
C THR A 170 -8.95 -4.29 10.60
N PRO A 171 -9.09 -5.52 10.09
CA PRO A 171 -9.75 -5.75 8.81
C PRO A 171 -11.27 -5.56 8.96
N VAL A 172 -11.89 -4.94 7.95
CA VAL A 172 -13.33 -4.64 7.90
C VAL A 172 -13.90 -5.08 6.56
N LEU A 173 -14.98 -5.87 6.58
CA LEU A 173 -15.61 -6.45 5.39
C LEU A 173 -16.92 -5.73 5.07
N SER A 174 -17.01 -5.11 3.88
CA SER A 174 -18.24 -4.42 3.46
C SER A 174 -19.29 -5.34 2.86
N GLU A 175 -18.87 -6.46 2.25
CA GLU A 175 -19.74 -7.40 1.52
C GLU A 175 -19.30 -8.86 1.75
N PRO A 176 -19.31 -9.37 3.00
CA PRO A 176 -18.89 -10.74 3.26
C PRO A 176 -19.81 -11.74 2.57
N LEU A 177 -19.25 -12.75 1.91
CA LEU A 177 -20.00 -13.80 1.19
C LEU A 177 -20.67 -14.83 2.11
N GLY A 178 -20.40 -14.80 3.39
CA GLY A 178 -20.95 -15.74 4.38
C GLY A 178 -20.91 -15.22 5.81
N GLU A 179 -21.21 -16.10 6.76
CA GLU A 179 -21.04 -15.77 8.18
C GLU A 179 -19.56 -15.55 8.49
N THR A 180 -19.25 -14.48 9.21
CA THR A 180 -17.89 -14.14 9.61
C THR A 180 -17.85 -13.63 11.04
N ALA A 181 -16.79 -13.93 11.75
CA ALA A 181 -16.50 -13.35 13.07
C ALA A 181 -15.77 -11.99 12.96
N ARG A 182 -15.44 -11.56 11.73
CA ARG A 182 -14.77 -10.29 11.47
C ARG A 182 -15.73 -9.13 11.57
N ARG A 183 -15.16 -7.94 11.69
CA ARG A 183 -15.93 -6.70 11.64
C ARG A 183 -16.54 -6.52 10.24
N THR A 184 -17.84 -6.21 10.21
CA THR A 184 -18.57 -5.97 8.96
C THR A 184 -19.05 -4.52 8.87
N GLY A 185 -19.37 -4.05 7.66
CA GLY A 185 -19.76 -2.69 7.35
C GLY A 185 -18.65 -1.92 6.64
N PHE A 186 -18.81 -0.63 6.52
CA PHE A 186 -17.80 0.24 5.93
C PHE A 186 -16.70 0.60 6.94
N VAL A 187 -15.48 0.79 6.45
CA VAL A 187 -14.32 1.09 7.29
C VAL A 187 -14.49 2.37 8.11
N HIS A 188 -15.21 3.39 7.61
CA HIS A 188 -15.49 4.62 8.33
C HIS A 188 -16.48 4.41 9.49
N GLU A 189 -17.43 3.49 9.36
CA GLU A 189 -18.35 3.11 10.45
C GLU A 189 -17.60 2.40 11.57
N ALA A 190 -16.67 1.52 11.19
CA ALA A 190 -15.81 0.85 12.15
C ALA A 190 -14.95 1.86 12.92
N LEU A 191 -14.35 2.82 12.22
CA LEU A 191 -13.56 3.90 12.82
C LEU A 191 -14.41 4.74 13.80
N ALA A 192 -15.59 5.17 13.37
CA ALA A 192 -16.48 6.00 14.20
C ALA A 192 -16.97 5.27 15.48
N ALA A 193 -17.05 3.93 15.43
CA ALA A 193 -17.41 3.14 16.60
C ALA A 193 -16.25 2.94 17.58
N ASP A 194 -15.00 2.90 17.09
CA ASP A 194 -13.81 2.63 17.92
C ASP A 194 -13.15 3.89 18.44
N LEU A 195 -13.16 4.96 17.67
CA LEU A 195 -12.45 6.20 17.93
C LEU A 195 -13.43 7.37 17.95
N SER A 196 -13.62 7.95 19.13
CA SER A 196 -14.54 9.09 19.32
C SER A 196 -13.88 10.46 19.13
N ASP A 197 -12.55 10.52 19.13
CA ASP A 197 -11.77 11.75 18.98
C ASP A 197 -10.50 11.48 18.17
N PHE A 198 -10.22 12.36 17.24
CA PHE A 198 -9.01 12.35 16.39
C PHE A 198 -8.06 13.50 16.73
N GLY A 199 -8.26 14.19 17.83
CA GLY A 199 -7.37 15.26 18.30
C GLY A 199 -5.94 14.73 18.49
N GLY A 200 -4.98 15.37 17.82
CA GLY A 200 -3.58 14.96 17.90
C GLY A 200 -3.19 13.75 17.04
N TRP A 201 -4.13 13.13 16.31
CA TRP A 201 -3.81 12.05 15.38
C TRP A 201 -3.28 12.57 14.04
N LYS A 202 -2.36 11.81 13.47
CA LYS A 202 -1.99 11.95 12.06
C LYS A 202 -2.69 10.86 11.26
N VAL A 203 -3.53 11.28 10.30
CA VAL A 203 -4.32 10.35 9.49
C VAL A 203 -3.70 10.21 8.10
N TYR A 204 -3.56 8.97 7.66
CA TYR A 204 -3.18 8.58 6.31
C TYR A 204 -4.28 7.69 5.74
N LEU A 205 -4.85 8.13 4.62
CA LEU A 205 -6.01 7.48 4.02
C LEU A 205 -5.74 7.23 2.54
N CYS A 206 -5.93 6.00 2.08
CA CYS A 206 -5.82 5.62 0.67
C CYS A 206 -6.82 4.52 0.31
N GLY A 207 -7.62 4.76 -0.73
CA GLY A 207 -8.63 3.81 -1.19
C GLY A 207 -9.50 4.37 -2.31
N PRO A 208 -10.65 3.73 -2.59
CA PRO A 208 -11.59 4.21 -3.58
C PRO A 208 -12.09 5.63 -3.25
N PRO A 209 -12.46 6.45 -4.27
CA PRO A 209 -12.93 7.82 -4.05
C PRO A 209 -14.03 7.94 -2.99
N ILE A 210 -15.02 7.07 -3.04
CA ILE A 210 -16.14 7.04 -2.06
C ILE A 210 -15.69 6.84 -0.60
N MET A 211 -14.48 6.34 -0.37
CA MET A 211 -13.92 6.17 0.98
C MET A 211 -13.14 7.41 1.42
N VAL A 212 -12.62 8.19 0.46
CA VAL A 212 -11.70 9.32 0.71
C VAL A 212 -12.44 10.66 0.74
N GLU A 213 -13.59 10.76 0.08
CA GLU A 213 -14.50 11.92 0.05
C GLU A 213 -15.42 11.94 1.26
#